data_76ef9e60970db1a51a07475a754cb4b7
#
_entry.id   76ef9e60970db1a51a07475a754cb4b7
#
_cell.length_a   1.000
_cell.length_b   1.000
_cell.length_c   1.000
_cell.angle_alpha   90.00
_cell.angle_beta   90.00
_cell.angle_gamma   90.00
#
_symmetry.space_group_name_H-M   'P 1'
#
loop_
_entity.id
_entity.type
_entity.pdbx_description
1 polymer ?
#
loop_
_entity_poly.entity_id
_entity_poly.type
_entity_poly.pdbx_seq_one_letter_code
_entity_poly.pdbx_strand_id
1 'polypeptide(L)'
;MQLSKRIHQINDDYMKGLKDDWFSNYHELVAYDEFVPIADEWFKSSKLNTLDGWDKFDCKDVIMGCTHYIENFIIKHGWDGFQILPDEYAYYGLMGKFGNEPGDLEEDKPMIVSLPNWRYGSIRPDWEDVLRECEKKNIDIHIDFAWYTVSKDINIDLSHPNIKSFAMSMSKYSMAWNRIGLRWCKQRSMDSIAVMNKYYGDVNSALTSCGAYMMQHMPIDYGWETYRDKNHAICNLYNLTPTDLVHVVIDPKDNQTYGIADALVNP
;
A
#
# COMPACT_ATOMS: atom_id res chain seq x y z
N MET A 1 12.76 -11.38 22.52
CA MET A 1 12.31 -10.35 21.54
C MET A 1 11.04 -9.70 22.09
N GLN A 2 10.93 -8.37 22.00
CA GLN A 2 9.71 -7.67 22.34
C GLN A 2 8.87 -7.49 21.06
N LEU A 3 7.67 -8.05 21.03
CA LEU A 3 6.73 -7.86 19.93
C LEU A 3 6.16 -6.43 19.96
N SER A 4 6.10 -5.76 18.82
CA SER A 4 5.55 -4.40 18.70
C SER A 4 4.13 -4.43 18.16
N LYS A 5 3.18 -3.83 18.90
CA LYS A 5 1.82 -3.58 18.38
C LYS A 5 1.82 -2.52 17.25
N ARG A 6 2.87 -1.71 17.17
CA ARG A 6 3.05 -0.74 16.10
C ARG A 6 3.87 -1.37 14.98
N ILE A 7 3.27 -1.50 13.82
CA ILE A 7 3.92 -2.08 12.64
C ILE A 7 4.65 -0.97 11.89
N HIS A 8 5.99 -1.05 11.88
CA HIS A 8 6.88 -0.08 11.24
C HIS A 8 7.31 -0.55 9.85
N GLN A 9 7.87 0.36 9.05
CA GLN A 9 8.58 0.03 7.82
C GLN A 9 9.85 -0.78 8.12
N ILE A 10 10.36 -1.47 7.10
CA ILE A 10 11.69 -2.09 7.15
C ILE A 10 12.72 -0.99 6.87
N ASN A 11 13.72 -0.85 7.75
CA ASN A 11 14.78 0.17 7.66
C ASN A 11 16.15 -0.51 7.62
N ASP A 12 16.44 -1.26 6.57
CA ASP A 12 17.75 -1.87 6.42
C ASP A 12 18.83 -0.91 5.87
N ASP A 13 20.08 -1.32 6.03
CA ASP A 13 21.23 -0.48 5.66
C ASP A 13 21.35 -0.35 4.13
N TYR A 14 20.93 -1.33 3.34
CA TYR A 14 20.95 -1.24 1.89
C TYR A 14 19.94 -0.20 1.38
N MET A 15 18.68 -0.29 1.85
CA MET A 15 17.66 0.70 1.49
C MET A 15 18.03 2.12 1.94
N LYS A 16 18.60 2.26 3.13
CA LYS A 16 19.10 3.55 3.62
C LYS A 16 20.26 4.06 2.76
N GLY A 17 21.21 3.16 2.46
CA GLY A 17 22.38 3.47 1.63
C GLY A 17 22.00 3.99 0.25
N LEU A 18 21.03 3.39 -0.44
CA LEU A 18 20.53 3.86 -1.73
C LEU A 18 19.95 5.28 -1.61
N LYS A 19 19.14 5.52 -0.59
CA LYS A 19 18.55 6.85 -0.36
C LYS A 19 19.62 7.89 -0.03
N ASP A 20 20.55 7.56 0.85
CA ASP A 20 21.62 8.45 1.28
C ASP A 20 22.61 8.74 0.13
N ASP A 21 22.87 7.76 -0.73
CA ASP A 21 23.66 7.92 -1.95
C ASP A 21 22.99 8.93 -2.89
N TRP A 22 21.70 8.77 -3.14
CA TRP A 22 20.98 9.74 -3.95
C TRP A 22 21.06 11.16 -3.37
N PHE A 23 20.78 11.35 -2.09
CA PHE A 23 20.84 12.68 -1.45
C PHE A 23 22.24 13.32 -1.47
N SER A 24 23.30 12.48 -1.40
CA SER A 24 24.68 12.95 -1.37
C SER A 24 25.22 13.32 -2.74
N ASN A 25 24.75 12.69 -3.80
CA ASN A 25 25.29 12.84 -5.16
C ASN A 25 24.47 13.76 -6.07
N TYR A 26 23.40 14.38 -5.56
CA TYR A 26 22.56 15.36 -6.29
C TYR A 26 22.16 14.87 -7.69
N HIS A 27 21.54 13.71 -7.76
CA HIS A 27 21.07 13.11 -9.01
C HIS A 27 20.11 14.06 -9.76
N GLU A 28 20.05 13.88 -11.07
CA GLU A 28 19.15 14.63 -11.93
C GLU A 28 17.69 14.50 -11.48
N LEU A 29 16.95 15.60 -11.52
CA LEU A 29 15.56 15.62 -11.12
C LEU A 29 14.69 14.91 -12.17
N VAL A 30 13.87 13.96 -11.74
CA VAL A 30 12.97 13.19 -12.58
C VAL A 30 11.59 13.84 -12.58
N ALA A 31 11.16 14.27 -13.75
CA ALA A 31 9.84 14.89 -13.93
C ALA A 31 8.70 13.86 -13.89
N TYR A 32 7.46 14.34 -13.81
CA TYR A 32 6.26 13.50 -13.78
C TYR A 32 6.22 12.48 -14.92
N ASP A 33 6.43 12.93 -16.17
CA ASP A 33 6.30 12.08 -17.37
C ASP A 33 7.38 10.99 -17.42
N GLU A 34 8.52 11.21 -16.77
CA GLU A 34 9.61 10.24 -16.67
C GLU A 34 9.41 9.28 -15.49
N PHE A 35 8.89 9.77 -14.37
CA PHE A 35 8.68 8.96 -13.17
C PHE A 35 7.55 7.95 -13.33
N VAL A 36 6.42 8.36 -13.92
CA VAL A 36 5.23 7.50 -14.04
C VAL A 36 5.53 6.17 -14.73
N PRO A 37 6.19 6.11 -15.91
CA PRO A 37 6.50 4.84 -16.54
C PRO A 37 7.47 3.98 -15.72
N ILE A 38 8.49 4.57 -15.08
CA ILE A 38 9.43 3.85 -14.20
C ILE A 38 8.69 3.20 -13.04
N ALA A 39 7.85 3.96 -12.35
CA ALA A 39 7.12 3.47 -11.20
C ALA A 39 6.03 2.44 -11.59
N ASP A 40 5.31 2.66 -12.68
CA ASP A 40 4.30 1.73 -13.19
C ASP A 40 4.92 0.36 -13.53
N GLU A 41 6.05 0.35 -14.23
CA GLU A 41 6.79 -0.87 -14.55
C GLU A 41 7.30 -1.56 -13.28
N TRP A 42 7.89 -0.80 -12.37
CA TRP A 42 8.42 -1.34 -11.12
C TRP A 42 7.31 -1.97 -10.26
N PHE A 43 6.17 -1.31 -10.06
CA PHE A 43 5.07 -1.87 -9.29
C PHE A 43 4.47 -3.13 -9.92
N LYS A 44 4.51 -3.25 -11.25
CA LYS A 44 4.06 -4.44 -12.01
C LYS A 44 5.06 -5.59 -12.00
N SER A 45 6.31 -5.34 -11.63
CA SER A 45 7.40 -6.32 -11.75
C SER A 45 7.44 -7.39 -10.66
N SER A 46 6.52 -7.37 -9.69
CA SER A 46 6.45 -8.39 -8.64
C SER A 46 6.28 -9.78 -9.24
N LYS A 47 7.06 -10.72 -8.72
CA LYS A 47 6.96 -12.16 -9.04
C LYS A 47 6.24 -12.94 -7.94
N LEU A 48 5.98 -12.30 -6.82
CA LEU A 48 5.37 -12.88 -5.63
C LEU A 48 3.88 -12.57 -5.51
N ASN A 49 3.41 -11.56 -6.26
CA ASN A 49 2.03 -11.08 -6.23
C ASN A 49 1.45 -11.01 -7.64
N THR A 50 0.15 -11.21 -7.77
CA THR A 50 -0.56 -11.12 -9.05
C THR A 50 -1.76 -10.18 -8.93
N LEU A 51 -1.78 -9.16 -9.78
CA LEU A 51 -2.91 -8.25 -9.91
C LEU A 51 -3.41 -8.31 -11.35
N ASP A 52 -4.47 -9.08 -11.61
CA ASP A 52 -5.07 -9.17 -12.92
C ASP A 52 -5.91 -7.91 -13.24
N GLY A 53 -6.08 -7.60 -14.53
CA GLY A 53 -6.90 -6.46 -14.95
C GLY A 53 -6.24 -5.08 -14.74
N TRP A 54 -4.95 -5.01 -14.52
CA TRP A 54 -4.19 -3.75 -14.38
C TRP A 54 -4.30 -2.84 -15.61
N ASP A 55 -4.44 -3.44 -16.79
CA ASP A 55 -4.63 -2.76 -18.06
C ASP A 55 -5.91 -1.91 -18.16
N LYS A 56 -6.85 -2.09 -17.22
CA LYS A 56 -8.06 -1.26 -17.11
C LYS A 56 -7.84 0.11 -16.44
N PHE A 57 -6.63 0.38 -15.95
CA PHE A 57 -6.29 1.56 -15.16
C PHE A 57 -5.30 2.47 -15.89
N ASP A 58 -5.80 3.18 -16.91
CA ASP A 58 -4.97 4.03 -17.77
C ASP A 58 -4.60 5.39 -17.15
N CYS A 59 -5.37 5.84 -16.17
CA CYS A 59 -5.11 7.11 -15.49
C CYS A 59 -4.16 6.90 -14.32
N LYS A 60 -2.97 7.50 -14.40
CA LYS A 60 -1.93 7.38 -13.37
C LYS A 60 -1.59 8.76 -12.83
N ASP A 61 -1.44 8.88 -11.53
CA ASP A 61 -1.07 10.13 -10.87
C ASP A 61 -0.03 9.84 -9.79
N VAL A 62 0.98 10.71 -9.69
CA VAL A 62 1.98 10.67 -8.61
C VAL A 62 1.33 11.09 -7.30
N ILE A 63 1.62 10.35 -6.24
CA ILE A 63 1.13 10.63 -4.88
C ILE A 63 2.28 10.66 -3.88
N MET A 64 2.11 11.43 -2.81
CA MET A 64 3.04 11.45 -1.67
C MET A 64 2.68 10.34 -0.67
N GLY A 65 2.68 9.09 -1.18
CA GLY A 65 2.29 7.89 -0.42
C GLY A 65 0.78 7.68 -0.32
N CYS A 66 0.40 6.48 0.11
CA CYS A 66 -1.02 6.09 0.19
C CYS A 66 -1.84 6.96 1.15
N THR A 67 -1.24 7.57 2.17
CA THR A 67 -1.95 8.52 3.05
C THR A 67 -2.49 9.72 2.26
N HIS A 68 -1.72 10.25 1.29
CA HIS A 68 -2.20 11.33 0.41
C HIS A 68 -3.40 10.88 -0.45
N TYR A 69 -3.39 9.64 -0.93
CA TYR A 69 -4.54 9.06 -1.63
C TYR A 69 -5.77 8.93 -0.72
N ILE A 70 -5.59 8.44 0.52
CA ILE A 70 -6.66 8.34 1.52
C ILE A 70 -7.25 9.71 1.84
N GLU A 71 -6.41 10.71 2.11
CA GLU A 71 -6.85 12.07 2.43
C GLU A 71 -7.60 12.72 1.26
N ASN A 72 -7.10 12.53 0.02
CA ASN A 72 -7.81 12.98 -1.17
C ASN A 72 -9.20 12.32 -1.30
N PHE A 73 -9.28 11.01 -1.04
CA PHE A 73 -10.55 10.28 -1.03
C PHE A 73 -11.53 10.85 0.02
N ILE A 74 -11.06 11.11 1.24
CA ILE A 74 -11.85 11.71 2.31
C ILE A 74 -12.33 13.13 1.92
N ILE A 75 -11.45 13.95 1.37
CA ILE A 75 -11.79 15.30 0.92
C ILE A 75 -12.86 15.28 -0.17
N LYS A 76 -12.71 14.35 -1.13
CA LYS A 76 -13.66 14.22 -2.26
C LYS A 76 -15.06 13.81 -1.83
N HIS A 77 -15.17 12.87 -0.89
CA HIS A 77 -16.45 12.28 -0.50
C HIS A 77 -17.04 12.91 0.77
N GLY A 78 -16.25 13.67 1.52
CA GLY A 78 -16.61 14.12 2.86
C GLY A 78 -16.57 12.98 3.89
N TRP A 79 -16.49 13.34 5.17
CA TRP A 79 -16.29 12.36 6.24
C TRP A 79 -17.45 11.34 6.34
N ASP A 80 -18.67 11.75 6.10
CA ASP A 80 -19.87 10.90 6.15
C ASP A 80 -20.22 10.27 4.79
N GLY A 81 -19.57 10.74 3.72
CA GLY A 81 -19.86 10.32 2.34
C GLY A 81 -19.14 9.05 1.89
N PHE A 82 -18.45 8.33 2.77
CA PHE A 82 -17.78 7.06 2.48
C PHE A 82 -17.93 6.09 3.63
N GLN A 83 -17.61 4.82 3.37
CA GLN A 83 -17.61 3.75 4.37
C GLN A 83 -16.30 2.96 4.33
N ILE A 84 -16.03 2.24 5.41
CA ILE A 84 -14.90 1.33 5.55
C ILE A 84 -15.38 0.02 6.16
N LEU A 85 -14.58 -1.03 6.03
CA LEU A 85 -14.82 -2.31 6.69
C LEU A 85 -14.22 -2.32 8.11
N PRO A 86 -14.61 -3.27 8.96
CA PRO A 86 -13.94 -3.49 10.25
C PRO A 86 -12.44 -3.78 10.06
N ASP A 87 -11.66 -3.51 11.09
CA ASP A 87 -10.22 -3.77 11.12
C ASP A 87 -9.41 -3.02 10.02
N GLU A 88 -9.94 -1.91 9.51
CA GLU A 88 -9.21 -1.04 8.59
C GLU A 88 -8.07 -0.27 9.28
N TYR A 89 -7.31 0.48 8.51
CA TYR A 89 -6.16 1.25 8.99
C TYR A 89 -6.55 2.11 10.20
N ALA A 90 -5.78 2.00 11.30
CA ALA A 90 -6.04 2.66 12.57
C ALA A 90 -6.26 4.19 12.49
N TYR A 91 -5.78 4.83 11.41
CA TYR A 91 -6.01 6.23 11.09
C TYR A 91 -7.51 6.60 11.10
N TYR A 92 -8.36 5.78 10.50
CA TYR A 92 -9.81 6.02 10.47
C TYR A 92 -10.43 5.98 11.87
N GLY A 93 -10.06 4.98 12.68
CA GLY A 93 -10.54 4.84 14.05
C GLY A 93 -10.10 5.99 14.96
N LEU A 94 -8.87 6.50 14.79
CA LEU A 94 -8.38 7.67 15.52
C LEU A 94 -9.18 8.95 15.20
N MET A 95 -9.77 9.01 14.01
CA MET A 95 -10.64 10.10 13.57
C MET A 95 -12.13 9.83 13.83
N GLY A 96 -12.47 8.75 14.55
CA GLY A 96 -13.85 8.40 14.89
C GLY A 96 -14.65 7.70 13.80
N LYS A 97 -14.00 7.20 12.74
CA LYS A 97 -14.63 6.39 11.69
C LYS A 97 -14.53 4.92 12.03
N PHE A 98 -15.65 4.23 12.09
CA PHE A 98 -15.74 2.80 12.39
C PHE A 98 -16.26 2.04 11.18
N GLY A 99 -15.81 0.79 11.03
CA GLY A 99 -16.19 -0.05 9.90
C GLY A 99 -17.58 -0.66 10.03
N ASN A 100 -18.23 -0.82 8.90
CA ASN A 100 -19.48 -1.57 8.77
C ASN A 100 -19.17 -3.01 8.39
N GLU A 101 -19.87 -3.98 9.01
CA GLU A 101 -19.80 -5.37 8.55
C GLU A 101 -20.28 -5.47 7.09
N PRO A 102 -19.81 -6.45 6.29
CA PRO A 102 -20.17 -6.52 4.88
C PRO A 102 -21.70 -6.50 4.64
N GLY A 103 -22.50 -7.13 5.48
CA GLY A 103 -23.96 -7.12 5.39
C GLY A 103 -24.61 -5.75 5.66
N ASP A 104 -23.94 -4.90 6.40
CA ASP A 104 -24.41 -3.56 6.83
C ASP A 104 -23.85 -2.42 5.97
N LEU A 105 -23.17 -2.72 4.84
CA LEU A 105 -22.71 -1.70 3.91
C LEU A 105 -23.88 -0.89 3.33
N GLU A 106 -23.69 0.41 3.21
CA GLU A 106 -24.68 1.34 2.66
C GLU A 106 -24.60 1.35 1.13
N GLU A 107 -25.77 1.32 0.48
CA GLU A 107 -25.90 1.36 -0.99
C GLU A 107 -25.39 2.68 -1.56
N ASP A 108 -24.79 2.66 -2.76
CA ASP A 108 -24.24 3.83 -3.48
C ASP A 108 -23.16 4.61 -2.71
N LYS A 109 -22.73 4.15 -1.55
CA LYS A 109 -21.72 4.83 -0.73
C LYS A 109 -20.35 4.24 -0.97
N PRO A 110 -19.39 5.00 -1.54
CA PRO A 110 -18.06 4.45 -1.89
C PRO A 110 -17.30 3.96 -0.65
N MET A 111 -16.44 2.98 -0.86
CA MET A 111 -15.65 2.34 0.17
C MET A 111 -14.16 2.45 -0.14
N ILE A 112 -13.35 2.66 0.90
CA ILE A 112 -11.90 2.48 0.84
C ILE A 112 -11.49 1.30 1.71
N VAL A 113 -10.61 0.45 1.18
CA VAL A 113 -10.18 -0.79 1.83
C VAL A 113 -8.66 -0.97 1.69
N SER A 114 -8.02 -1.46 2.75
CA SER A 114 -6.58 -1.77 2.74
C SER A 114 -6.34 -3.24 2.38
N LEU A 115 -5.57 -3.49 1.31
CA LEU A 115 -5.15 -4.81 0.87
C LEU A 115 -3.63 -4.84 0.59
N PRO A 116 -2.84 -5.76 1.13
CA PRO A 116 -3.25 -6.65 2.22
C PRO A 116 -3.64 -5.88 3.49
N ASN A 117 -4.54 -6.47 4.27
CA ASN A 117 -5.00 -5.87 5.51
C ASN A 117 -4.06 -6.20 6.67
N TRP A 118 -3.76 -5.21 7.50
CA TRP A 118 -2.82 -5.36 8.62
C TRP A 118 -3.28 -6.38 9.69
N ARG A 119 -4.59 -6.51 9.88
CA ARG A 119 -5.18 -7.40 10.89
C ARG A 119 -5.00 -8.87 10.57
N TYR A 120 -5.03 -9.19 9.28
CA TYR A 120 -4.86 -10.56 8.79
C TYR A 120 -3.42 -10.82 8.32
N GLY A 121 -2.67 -9.76 8.03
CA GLY A 121 -1.36 -9.86 7.37
C GLY A 121 -1.43 -10.42 5.95
N SER A 122 -2.61 -10.40 5.34
CA SER A 122 -2.93 -10.94 4.01
C SER A 122 -4.15 -10.25 3.41
N ILE A 123 -4.68 -10.76 2.31
CA ILE A 123 -6.03 -10.43 1.85
C ILE A 123 -7.02 -10.88 2.94
N ARG A 124 -8.02 -10.04 3.21
CA ARG A 124 -9.07 -10.38 4.18
C ARG A 124 -9.82 -11.66 3.75
N PRO A 125 -10.15 -12.56 4.68
CA PRO A 125 -10.73 -13.87 4.34
C PRO A 125 -12.11 -13.81 3.65
N ASP A 126 -12.86 -12.73 3.89
CA ASP A 126 -14.20 -12.47 3.36
C ASP A 126 -14.20 -11.58 2.10
N TRP A 127 -13.05 -11.42 1.41
CA TRP A 127 -12.92 -10.50 0.28
C TRP A 127 -13.93 -10.77 -0.85
N GLU A 128 -14.17 -12.02 -1.18
CA GLU A 128 -15.15 -12.41 -2.20
C GLU A 128 -16.59 -12.06 -1.79
N ASP A 129 -16.92 -12.15 -0.50
CA ASP A 129 -18.22 -11.74 0.03
C ASP A 129 -18.38 -10.22 -0.04
N VAL A 130 -17.31 -9.48 0.29
CA VAL A 130 -17.26 -8.02 0.14
C VAL A 130 -17.51 -7.60 -1.30
N LEU A 131 -16.83 -8.23 -2.27
CA LEU A 131 -17.01 -7.93 -3.69
C LEU A 131 -18.47 -8.15 -4.13
N ARG A 132 -19.07 -9.28 -3.77
CA ARG A 132 -20.47 -9.59 -4.09
C ARG A 132 -21.45 -8.57 -3.47
N GLU A 133 -21.21 -8.19 -2.22
CA GLU A 133 -22.09 -7.20 -1.57
C GLU A 133 -21.91 -5.80 -2.18
N CYS A 134 -20.68 -5.41 -2.57
CA CYS A 134 -20.42 -4.17 -3.27
C CYS A 134 -21.09 -4.15 -4.67
N GLU A 135 -21.06 -5.24 -5.39
CA GLU A 135 -21.75 -5.35 -6.68
C GLU A 135 -23.27 -5.19 -6.51
N LYS A 136 -23.86 -5.91 -5.56
CA LYS A 136 -25.30 -5.86 -5.25
C LYS A 136 -25.78 -4.47 -4.83
N LYS A 137 -24.96 -3.72 -4.08
CA LYS A 137 -25.27 -2.41 -3.51
C LYS A 137 -24.68 -1.25 -4.31
N ASN A 138 -24.14 -1.50 -5.51
CA ASN A 138 -23.50 -0.48 -6.36
C ASN A 138 -22.45 0.35 -5.63
N ILE A 139 -21.58 -0.28 -4.84
CA ILE A 139 -20.55 0.38 -4.04
C ILE A 139 -19.25 0.45 -4.81
N ASP A 140 -18.75 1.65 -5.06
CA ASP A 140 -17.42 1.87 -5.63
C ASP A 140 -16.32 1.53 -4.61
N ILE A 141 -15.33 0.74 -5.04
CA ILE A 141 -14.22 0.28 -4.19
C ILE A 141 -12.94 1.02 -4.58
N HIS A 142 -12.26 1.54 -3.57
CA HIS A 142 -10.95 2.18 -3.67
C HIS A 142 -9.95 1.44 -2.78
N ILE A 143 -8.80 0.97 -3.36
CA ILE A 143 -7.89 0.07 -2.65
C ILE A 143 -6.61 0.80 -2.25
N ASP A 144 -6.27 0.75 -0.96
CA ASP A 144 -4.97 1.13 -0.42
C ASP A 144 -4.03 -0.10 -0.38
N PHE A 145 -3.07 -0.15 -1.32
CA PHE A 145 -2.04 -1.17 -1.36
C PHE A 145 -0.73 -0.73 -0.67
N ALA A 146 -0.80 0.01 0.43
CA ALA A 146 0.41 0.51 1.13
C ALA A 146 1.38 -0.60 1.56
N TRP A 147 0.91 -1.83 1.72
CA TRP A 147 1.72 -2.98 2.15
C TRP A 147 2.14 -3.91 1.01
N TYR A 148 1.70 -3.65 -0.22
CA TYR A 148 1.95 -4.52 -1.38
C TYR A 148 3.43 -4.82 -1.61
N THR A 149 4.30 -3.82 -1.50
CA THR A 149 5.73 -3.97 -1.77
C THR A 149 6.48 -4.88 -0.77
N VAL A 150 5.90 -5.19 0.36
CA VAL A 150 6.49 -6.06 1.40
C VAL A 150 5.68 -7.34 1.61
N SER A 151 4.82 -7.67 0.64
CA SER A 151 3.93 -8.82 0.67
C SER A 151 4.29 -9.90 -0.34
N LYS A 152 3.68 -11.06 -0.17
CA LYS A 152 3.60 -12.16 -1.15
C LYS A 152 2.18 -12.71 -1.21
N ASP A 153 1.89 -13.51 -2.23
CA ASP A 153 0.64 -14.26 -2.41
C ASP A 153 -0.61 -13.34 -2.45
N ILE A 154 -0.43 -12.05 -2.80
CA ILE A 154 -1.53 -11.12 -3.00
C ILE A 154 -2.03 -11.30 -4.43
N ASN A 155 -3.15 -12.03 -4.56
CA ASN A 155 -3.76 -12.34 -5.85
C ASN A 155 -5.14 -11.70 -5.92
N ILE A 156 -5.30 -10.67 -6.76
CA ILE A 156 -6.53 -9.88 -6.87
C ILE A 156 -6.85 -9.61 -8.33
N ASP A 157 -8.10 -9.85 -8.72
CA ASP A 157 -8.64 -9.40 -10.00
C ASP A 157 -9.15 -7.95 -9.88
N LEU A 158 -8.32 -7.01 -10.35
CA LEU A 158 -8.68 -5.59 -10.42
C LEU A 158 -9.70 -5.28 -11.53
N SER A 159 -9.99 -6.23 -12.42
CA SER A 159 -10.95 -6.01 -13.50
C SER A 159 -12.39 -5.84 -13.00
N HIS A 160 -12.67 -6.27 -11.75
CA HIS A 160 -13.99 -6.16 -11.12
C HIS A 160 -14.60 -4.76 -11.31
N PRO A 161 -15.85 -4.65 -11.78
CA PRO A 161 -16.43 -3.36 -12.20
C PRO A 161 -16.48 -2.32 -11.08
N ASN A 162 -16.67 -2.76 -9.84
CA ASN A 162 -16.75 -1.85 -8.69
C ASN A 162 -15.39 -1.33 -8.22
N ILE A 163 -14.25 -1.96 -8.57
CA ILE A 163 -12.93 -1.41 -8.24
C ILE A 163 -12.64 -0.24 -9.18
N LYS A 164 -12.54 0.96 -8.65
CA LYS A 164 -12.41 2.22 -9.42
C LYS A 164 -10.99 2.78 -9.41
N SER A 165 -10.28 2.62 -8.31
CA SER A 165 -8.89 3.06 -8.19
C SER A 165 -8.14 2.28 -7.12
N PHE A 166 -6.82 2.33 -7.21
CA PHE A 166 -5.93 1.84 -6.18
C PHE A 166 -4.66 2.69 -6.10
N ALA A 167 -3.94 2.55 -5.00
CA ALA A 167 -2.69 3.28 -4.80
C ALA A 167 -1.61 2.41 -4.15
N MET A 168 -0.35 2.60 -4.60
CA MET A 168 0.83 1.96 -4.03
C MET A 168 1.91 2.98 -3.73
N SER A 169 2.78 2.69 -2.76
CA SER A 169 3.88 3.57 -2.44
C SER A 169 5.08 2.83 -1.89
N MET A 170 6.25 3.47 -1.97
CA MET A 170 7.50 2.97 -1.39
C MET A 170 7.61 3.21 0.12
N SER A 171 6.56 3.65 0.81
CA SER A 171 6.63 4.04 2.22
C SER A 171 7.11 2.94 3.17
N LYS A 172 7.11 1.68 2.73
CA LYS A 172 7.59 0.53 3.51
C LYS A 172 9.08 0.21 3.29
N TYR A 173 9.72 0.88 2.33
CA TYR A 173 11.13 0.71 1.95
C TYR A 173 12.00 1.90 2.39
N SER A 174 12.12 2.13 3.68
CA SER A 174 12.90 3.26 4.27
C SER A 174 12.47 4.65 3.77
N MET A 175 11.31 4.73 3.10
CA MET A 175 10.77 5.96 2.50
C MET A 175 9.60 6.56 3.28
N ALA A 176 9.41 6.20 4.58
CA ALA A 176 8.27 6.69 5.36
C ALA A 176 8.20 8.21 5.48
N TRP A 177 9.35 8.89 5.48
CA TRP A 177 9.45 10.35 5.55
C TRP A 177 9.59 11.03 4.18
N ASN A 178 9.95 10.25 3.15
CA ASN A 178 10.14 10.70 1.78
C ASN A 178 9.17 9.93 0.86
N ARG A 179 7.88 9.93 1.21
CA ARG A 179 6.87 9.08 0.58
C ARG A 179 6.66 9.46 -0.88
N ILE A 180 6.71 8.45 -1.74
CA ILE A 180 6.39 8.58 -3.17
C ILE A 180 5.67 7.30 -3.63
N GLY A 181 4.79 7.42 -4.60
CA GLY A 181 4.04 6.32 -5.18
C GLY A 181 3.16 6.75 -6.32
N LEU A 182 2.30 5.85 -6.77
CA LEU A 182 1.30 6.12 -7.79
C LEU A 182 -0.11 5.75 -7.32
N ARG A 183 -1.07 6.49 -7.85
CA ARG A 183 -2.48 6.14 -7.89
C ARG A 183 -2.84 5.72 -9.32
N TRP A 184 -3.61 4.65 -9.46
CA TRP A 184 -4.20 4.21 -10.71
C TRP A 184 -5.72 4.33 -10.63
N CYS A 185 -6.34 4.83 -11.69
CA CYS A 185 -7.79 4.99 -11.79
C CYS A 185 -8.31 4.46 -13.12
N LYS A 186 -9.46 3.80 -13.13
CA LYS A 186 -10.17 3.44 -14.37
C LYS A 186 -10.63 4.69 -15.13
N GLN A 187 -11.04 5.71 -14.40
CA GLN A 187 -11.42 7.00 -14.95
C GLN A 187 -10.79 8.12 -14.12
N ARG A 188 -10.24 9.13 -14.79
CA ARG A 188 -9.67 10.28 -14.11
C ARG A 188 -10.78 11.17 -13.56
N SER A 189 -10.76 11.42 -12.27
CA SER A 189 -11.59 12.43 -11.64
C SER A 189 -10.85 13.76 -11.55
N MET A 190 -11.61 14.86 -11.49
CA MET A 190 -11.07 16.22 -11.29
C MET A 190 -10.92 16.49 -9.78
N ASP A 191 -10.14 15.66 -9.10
CA ASP A 191 -9.77 15.85 -7.70
C ASP A 191 -8.40 16.54 -7.56
N SER A 192 -8.00 16.86 -6.32
CA SER A 192 -6.76 17.62 -6.08
C SER A 192 -5.52 16.92 -6.61
N ILE A 193 -5.43 15.58 -6.51
CA ILE A 193 -4.30 14.82 -7.05
C ILE A 193 -4.24 14.97 -8.57
N ALA A 194 -5.36 14.74 -9.28
CA ALA A 194 -5.39 14.84 -10.74
C ALA A 194 -5.11 16.26 -11.24
N VAL A 195 -5.61 17.28 -10.54
CA VAL A 195 -5.36 18.68 -10.87
C VAL A 195 -3.87 19.01 -10.72
N MET A 196 -3.25 18.68 -9.59
CA MET A 196 -1.82 18.94 -9.36
C MET A 196 -0.95 18.22 -10.39
N ASN A 197 -1.21 16.95 -10.66
CA ASN A 197 -0.42 16.16 -11.62
C ASN A 197 -0.61 16.63 -13.06
N LYS A 198 -1.85 16.76 -13.53
CA LYS A 198 -2.15 16.96 -14.95
C LYS A 198 -2.08 18.41 -15.40
N TYR A 199 -2.57 19.33 -14.59
CA TYR A 199 -2.70 20.74 -15.03
C TYR A 199 -1.53 21.59 -14.57
N TYR A 200 -0.96 21.31 -13.42
CA TYR A 200 0.16 22.08 -12.90
C TYR A 200 1.50 21.37 -13.08
N GLY A 201 1.51 20.03 -13.25
CA GLY A 201 2.76 19.24 -13.23
C GLY A 201 3.50 19.38 -11.90
N ASP A 202 2.77 19.76 -10.85
CA ASP A 202 3.35 20.10 -9.55
C ASP A 202 3.50 18.83 -8.71
N VAL A 203 4.56 18.09 -9.03
CA VAL A 203 5.02 16.94 -8.25
C VAL A 203 6.35 17.26 -7.60
N ASN A 204 6.60 16.67 -6.45
CA ASN A 204 7.87 16.84 -5.78
C ASN A 204 8.99 16.10 -6.55
N SER A 205 9.69 16.82 -7.43
CA SER A 205 10.70 16.27 -8.32
C SER A 205 11.90 15.66 -7.58
N ALA A 206 12.22 16.12 -6.37
CA ALA A 206 13.23 15.46 -5.55
C ALA A 206 12.76 14.09 -5.05
N LEU A 207 11.48 13.94 -4.69
CA LEU A 207 10.93 12.66 -4.26
C LEU A 207 10.73 11.70 -5.43
N THR A 208 10.27 12.16 -6.59
CA THR A 208 10.17 11.33 -7.80
C THR A 208 11.55 10.83 -8.24
N SER A 209 12.55 11.69 -8.22
CA SER A 209 13.93 11.33 -8.55
C SER A 209 14.53 10.31 -7.57
N CYS A 210 14.41 10.54 -6.28
CA CYS A 210 14.85 9.59 -5.26
C CYS A 210 14.11 8.24 -5.40
N GLY A 211 12.81 8.26 -5.60
CA GLY A 211 12.00 7.07 -5.81
C GLY A 211 12.41 6.31 -7.07
N ALA A 212 12.60 6.99 -8.20
CA ALA A 212 13.06 6.40 -9.44
C ALA A 212 14.44 5.75 -9.27
N TYR A 213 15.37 6.44 -8.62
CA TYR A 213 16.69 5.89 -8.33
C TYR A 213 16.61 4.60 -7.50
N MET A 214 15.82 4.59 -6.43
CA MET A 214 15.64 3.37 -5.62
C MET A 214 14.98 2.24 -6.42
N MET A 215 13.96 2.53 -7.23
CA MET A 215 13.29 1.54 -8.08
C MET A 215 14.22 0.92 -9.13
N GLN A 216 15.17 1.67 -9.66
CA GLN A 216 16.17 1.19 -10.62
C GLN A 216 17.23 0.28 -9.97
N HIS A 217 17.49 0.41 -8.67
CA HIS A 217 18.54 -0.32 -7.95
C HIS A 217 18.01 -1.41 -7.03
N MET A 218 16.69 -1.51 -6.85
CA MET A 218 16.09 -2.46 -5.92
C MET A 218 14.82 -3.08 -6.54
N PRO A 219 14.72 -4.42 -6.64
CA PRO A 219 13.50 -5.07 -7.10
C PRO A 219 12.35 -4.84 -6.10
N ILE A 220 11.11 -4.87 -6.60
CA ILE A 220 9.92 -4.69 -5.76
C ILE A 220 9.81 -5.76 -4.67
N ASP A 221 10.24 -6.98 -4.94
CA ASP A 221 10.15 -8.13 -4.02
C ASP A 221 11.34 -8.20 -3.04
N TYR A 222 12.25 -7.21 -3.06
CA TYR A 222 13.47 -7.17 -2.23
C TYR A 222 13.20 -7.46 -0.75
N GLY A 223 12.18 -6.86 -0.18
CA GLY A 223 11.88 -7.01 1.25
C GLY A 223 11.53 -8.46 1.62
N TRP A 224 10.71 -9.11 0.78
CA TRP A 224 10.35 -10.51 1.01
C TRP A 224 11.53 -11.45 0.72
N GLU A 225 12.19 -11.29 -0.41
CA GLU A 225 13.33 -12.15 -0.81
C GLU A 225 14.48 -12.08 0.19
N THR A 226 14.75 -10.91 0.77
CA THR A 226 15.83 -10.72 1.73
C THR A 226 15.49 -11.25 3.13
N TYR A 227 14.25 -11.11 3.59
CA TYR A 227 13.93 -11.32 4.99
C TYR A 227 13.07 -12.55 5.29
N ARG A 228 12.59 -13.30 4.28
CA ARG A 228 11.72 -14.47 4.48
C ARG A 228 12.31 -15.52 5.42
N ASP A 229 13.59 -15.87 5.25
CA ASP A 229 14.23 -16.93 6.03
C ASP A 229 14.41 -16.49 7.49
N LYS A 230 14.73 -15.22 7.71
CA LYS A 230 14.82 -14.63 9.05
C LYS A 230 13.43 -14.50 9.71
N ASN A 231 12.40 -14.14 8.94
CA ASN A 231 11.01 -14.16 9.42
C ASN A 231 10.64 -15.57 9.91
N HIS A 232 10.86 -16.59 9.08
CA HIS A 232 10.56 -17.98 9.44
C HIS A 232 11.35 -18.46 10.67
N ALA A 233 12.64 -18.09 10.78
CA ALA A 233 13.45 -18.42 11.94
C ALA A 233 12.90 -17.76 13.24
N ILE A 234 12.50 -16.49 13.17
CA ILE A 234 11.86 -15.78 14.27
C ILE A 234 10.53 -16.43 14.64
N CYS A 235 9.69 -16.75 13.65
CA CYS A 235 8.40 -17.40 13.89
C CYS A 235 8.59 -18.75 14.61
N ASN A 236 9.52 -19.58 14.14
CA ASN A 236 9.81 -20.87 14.75
C ASN A 236 10.35 -20.72 16.20
N LEU A 237 11.28 -19.78 16.42
CA LEU A 237 11.90 -19.56 17.73
C LEU A 237 10.91 -19.08 18.80
N TYR A 238 9.95 -18.25 18.40
CA TYR A 238 9.00 -17.60 19.31
C TYR A 238 7.58 -18.18 19.25
N ASN A 239 7.37 -19.27 18.48
CA ASN A 239 6.07 -19.91 18.25
C ASN A 239 5.02 -18.91 17.73
N LEU A 240 5.39 -18.14 16.70
CA LEU A 240 4.53 -17.18 16.01
C LEU A 240 4.09 -17.73 14.66
N THR A 241 2.98 -17.26 14.14
CA THR A 241 2.50 -17.61 12.80
C THR A 241 2.97 -16.52 11.79
N PRO A 242 3.70 -16.89 10.73
CA PRO A 242 4.03 -15.94 9.66
C PRO A 242 2.76 -15.53 8.90
N THR A 243 2.80 -14.33 8.31
CA THR A 243 1.74 -13.82 7.44
C THR A 243 2.29 -13.60 6.02
N ASP A 244 1.46 -13.11 5.10
CA ASP A 244 1.91 -12.71 3.76
C ASP A 244 2.67 -11.37 3.76
N LEU A 245 2.78 -10.70 4.90
CA LEU A 245 3.62 -9.51 5.11
C LEU A 245 4.91 -9.93 5.83
N VAL A 246 6.07 -9.74 5.20
CA VAL A 246 7.36 -10.25 5.70
C VAL A 246 7.73 -9.75 7.11
N HIS A 247 7.22 -8.61 7.53
CA HIS A 247 7.52 -7.99 8.82
C HIS A 247 6.34 -7.99 9.80
N VAL A 248 5.29 -8.78 9.49
CA VAL A 248 4.10 -8.95 10.34
C VAL A 248 3.91 -10.42 10.67
N VAL A 249 3.62 -10.69 11.92
CA VAL A 249 3.36 -12.04 12.45
C VAL A 249 2.10 -12.04 13.31
N ILE A 250 1.51 -13.21 13.51
CA ILE A 250 0.39 -13.40 14.43
C ILE A 250 0.90 -14.16 15.66
N ASP A 251 0.61 -13.65 16.85
CA ASP A 251 0.81 -14.42 18.10
C ASP A 251 -0.43 -15.31 18.32
N PRO A 252 -0.28 -16.66 18.30
CA PRO A 252 -1.41 -17.57 18.49
C PRO A 252 -2.01 -17.52 19.91
N LYS A 253 -1.34 -16.87 20.88
CA LYS A 253 -1.86 -16.75 22.26
C LYS A 253 -3.02 -15.77 22.37
N ASP A 254 -2.99 -14.70 21.59
CA ASP A 254 -4.02 -13.66 21.63
C ASP A 254 -4.67 -13.40 20.24
N ASN A 255 -4.19 -14.13 19.23
CA ASN A 255 -4.60 -14.00 17.83
C ASN A 255 -4.48 -12.54 17.31
N GLN A 256 -3.45 -11.81 17.77
CA GLN A 256 -3.16 -10.45 17.33
C GLN A 256 -1.96 -10.41 16.39
N THR A 257 -1.95 -9.42 15.51
CA THR A 257 -0.80 -9.13 14.63
C THR A 257 0.22 -8.25 15.35
N TYR A 258 1.48 -8.51 15.08
CA TYR A 258 2.63 -7.79 15.62
C TYR A 258 3.66 -7.50 14.55
N GLY A 259 4.33 -6.34 14.65
CA GLY A 259 5.45 -5.99 13.80
C GLY A 259 6.77 -6.57 14.34
N ILE A 260 7.58 -7.10 13.43
CA ILE A 260 8.93 -7.63 13.72
C ILE A 260 10.01 -6.97 12.87
N ALA A 261 9.74 -5.81 12.25
CA ALA A 261 10.68 -5.13 11.35
C ALA A 261 12.07 -4.92 11.99
N ASP A 262 12.12 -4.46 13.25
CA ASP A 262 13.40 -4.24 13.95
C ASP A 262 14.18 -5.55 14.17
N ALA A 263 13.49 -6.65 14.43
CA ALA A 263 14.12 -7.96 14.58
C ALA A 263 14.61 -8.54 13.24
N LEU A 264 14.02 -8.14 12.11
CA LEU A 264 14.48 -8.55 10.80
C LEU A 264 15.81 -7.87 10.42
N VAL A 265 15.99 -6.60 10.75
CA VAL A 265 17.19 -5.83 10.33
C VAL A 265 18.33 -5.88 11.35
N ASN A 266 18.03 -6.09 12.62
CA ASN A 266 19.05 -6.23 13.67
C ASN A 266 19.42 -7.70 13.87
N PRO A 267 20.71 -8.03 14.06
CA PRO A 267 21.17 -9.39 14.29
C PRO A 267 20.69 -9.98 15.64
#